data_b3cea2deec42c714e7062af9a430f1ea
#
_entry.id   b3cea2deec42c714e7062af9a430f1ea
#
_cell.length_a   1.000
_cell.length_b   1.000
_cell.length_c   1.000
_cell.angle_alpha   90.00
_cell.angle_beta   90.00
_cell.angle_gamma   90.00
#
_symmetry.space_group_name_H-M   'P 1'
#
loop_
_entity.id
_entity.type
_entity.pdbx_description
1 polymer ?
#
loop_
_entity_poly.entity_id
_entity_poly.type
_entity_poly.pdbx_seq_one_letter_code
_entity_poly.pdbx_strand_id
1 'polypeptide(L)'
;MQVGLAAIFFGFLATNVVFADDSEGWQFVQENGRTYYKKGDIKETDWRVIDGKTYYFDYNGEMVVGWQYIPMPVKGYTIGPYPNGIRLEGSPMPKWYYFDENGVLQEFVGWEELELKDSLTVGKKHGEGWEGPEVLKLAYYYFDQDHSLKTGWLYDQSNWYYLAKKGDSGNKNLGGERRVGWINDGSAWYYLDSETGIMQTGWKQLGNKWYYLRSSGAMATGWYQDGSTWYYLDNKNGDMKTGWQYLGNNWYYLRSSGAMATGWYQDGSTWYYLDNKNGDMKTGWQYLGNKWYYLRSSGAMTTGWYQDGSTWYYLNASNGDMKTGWFQVNGNWYYAYSSGALAVNTTVDGYYVNYNGEWIQ
;
A
#
# COMPACT_ATOMS: atom_id res chain seq x y z
N MET A 1 15.11 14.59 -30.25
CA MET A 1 15.28 15.86 -30.95
C MET A 1 15.49 16.93 -29.89
N GLN A 2 16.71 17.50 -29.86
CA GLN A 2 17.02 18.61 -28.93
C GLN A 2 16.31 19.88 -29.43
N VAL A 3 15.44 20.44 -28.57
CA VAL A 3 14.93 21.79 -28.78
C VAL A 3 15.78 22.71 -27.89
N GLY A 4 16.58 23.55 -28.54
CA GLY A 4 17.46 24.49 -27.86
C GLY A 4 16.66 25.64 -27.23
N LEU A 5 16.90 25.88 -25.94
CA LEU A 5 16.47 27.09 -25.24
C LEU A 5 17.31 28.27 -25.72
N ALA A 6 16.67 29.26 -26.32
CA ALA A 6 17.22 30.60 -26.48
C ALA A 6 16.70 31.48 -25.34
N ALA A 7 17.52 31.75 -24.35
CA ALA A 7 17.24 32.74 -23.31
C ALA A 7 17.46 34.14 -23.89
N ILE A 8 16.41 34.94 -23.98
CA ILE A 8 16.51 36.36 -24.30
C ILE A 8 16.34 37.15 -22.99
N PHE A 9 17.44 37.76 -22.54
CA PHE A 9 17.44 38.72 -21.44
C PHE A 9 16.85 40.05 -21.91
N PHE A 10 15.75 40.49 -21.32
CA PHE A 10 15.26 41.86 -21.45
C PHE A 10 15.47 42.63 -20.13
N GLY A 11 16.28 43.68 -20.21
CA GLY A 11 16.48 44.65 -19.13
C GLY A 11 15.25 45.55 -18.94
N PHE A 12 14.93 45.84 -17.71
CA PHE A 12 13.82 46.69 -17.27
C PHE A 12 13.94 48.13 -17.77
N LEU A 13 13.02 48.54 -18.61
CA LEU A 13 12.54 49.90 -18.76
C LEU A 13 11.01 49.86 -18.70
N ALA A 14 10.43 50.71 -17.84
CA ALA A 14 8.98 50.84 -17.69
C ALA A 14 8.40 51.48 -18.95
N THR A 15 8.09 50.62 -19.95
CA THR A 15 7.36 51.00 -21.16
C THR A 15 6.19 50.05 -21.28
N ASN A 16 4.98 50.61 -21.53
CA ASN A 16 3.80 49.81 -21.93
C ASN A 16 4.15 49.08 -23.21
N VAL A 17 4.36 47.78 -23.15
CA VAL A 17 4.64 46.97 -24.35
C VAL A 17 3.31 46.38 -24.85
N VAL A 18 2.91 46.72 -26.03
CA VAL A 18 1.74 46.20 -26.75
C VAL A 18 2.22 45.00 -27.56
N PHE A 19 1.64 43.79 -27.34
CA PHE A 19 2.10 42.55 -27.98
C PHE A 19 1.15 42.04 -29.10
N ALA A 20 -0.15 42.36 -29.05
CA ALA A 20 -1.12 42.02 -30.07
C ALA A 20 -2.27 43.00 -30.06
N ASP A 21 -2.81 43.31 -31.24
CA ASP A 21 -3.95 44.19 -31.44
C ASP A 21 -4.98 43.39 -32.25
N ASP A 22 -6.21 43.18 -31.72
CA ASP A 22 -7.28 42.65 -32.54
C ASP A 22 -8.04 43.75 -33.30
N SER A 23 -8.82 43.34 -34.30
CA SER A 23 -9.60 44.27 -35.15
C SER A 23 -10.63 45.09 -34.36
N GLU A 24 -10.85 44.79 -33.09
CA GLU A 24 -11.76 45.49 -32.19
C GLU A 24 -11.07 46.46 -31.21
N GLY A 25 -9.74 46.58 -31.27
CA GLY A 25 -8.93 47.47 -30.42
C GLY A 25 -8.64 46.93 -29.01
N TRP A 26 -8.71 45.60 -28.84
CA TRP A 26 -8.22 44.91 -27.67
C TRP A 26 -6.72 44.60 -27.80
N GLN A 27 -5.95 44.76 -26.77
CA GLN A 27 -4.49 44.55 -26.81
C GLN A 27 -3.91 44.03 -25.49
N PHE A 28 -2.85 43.25 -25.59
CA PHE A 28 -2.06 42.90 -24.42
C PHE A 28 -1.25 44.12 -23.95
N VAL A 29 -1.38 44.46 -22.67
CA VAL A 29 -0.67 45.61 -22.06
C VAL A 29 0.00 45.14 -20.80
N GLN A 30 1.28 45.49 -20.63
CA GLN A 30 2.03 45.25 -19.41
C GLN A 30 2.06 46.52 -18.54
N GLU A 31 1.53 46.41 -17.33
CA GLU A 31 1.49 47.50 -16.34
C GLU A 31 2.06 47.01 -15.01
N ASN A 32 3.07 47.68 -14.47
CA ASN A 32 3.70 47.32 -13.18
C ASN A 32 4.12 45.84 -13.09
N GLY A 33 4.69 45.32 -14.19
CA GLY A 33 5.10 43.92 -14.26
C GLY A 33 3.99 42.89 -14.41
N ARG A 34 2.74 43.31 -14.65
CA ARG A 34 1.57 42.45 -14.82
C ARG A 34 1.01 42.61 -16.22
N THR A 35 0.49 41.54 -16.80
CA THR A 35 -0.08 41.55 -18.15
C THR A 35 -1.58 41.50 -18.08
N TYR A 36 -2.21 42.33 -18.88
CA TYR A 36 -3.65 42.46 -19.05
C TYR A 36 -4.01 42.39 -20.54
N TYR A 37 -5.20 41.90 -20.85
CA TYR A 37 -5.81 42.08 -22.17
C TYR A 37 -6.94 43.09 -22.04
N LYS A 38 -6.81 44.26 -22.68
CA LYS A 38 -7.72 45.39 -22.44
C LYS A 38 -8.02 46.24 -23.67
N LYS A 39 -9.15 46.94 -23.58
CA LYS A 39 -9.58 47.95 -24.50
C LYS A 39 -9.90 49.24 -23.73
N GLY A 40 -9.03 50.25 -23.85
CA GLY A 40 -9.11 51.42 -23.00
C GLY A 40 -8.94 51.03 -21.54
N ASP A 41 -9.92 51.38 -20.68
CA ASP A 41 -9.92 51.05 -19.25
C ASP A 41 -10.57 49.68 -18.92
N ILE A 42 -11.19 49.04 -19.94
CA ILE A 42 -11.86 47.75 -19.74
C ILE A 42 -10.83 46.64 -19.83
N LYS A 43 -10.75 45.82 -18.80
CA LYS A 43 -9.89 44.64 -18.71
C LYS A 43 -10.71 43.37 -18.94
N GLU A 44 -10.15 42.42 -19.71
CA GLU A 44 -10.70 41.09 -19.84
C GLU A 44 -10.52 40.31 -18.53
N THR A 45 -11.48 39.42 -18.23
CA THR A 45 -11.44 38.51 -17.11
C THR A 45 -11.95 37.13 -17.54
N ASP A 46 -11.57 36.08 -16.79
CA ASP A 46 -11.97 34.71 -17.07
C ASP A 46 -11.30 34.13 -18.35
N TRP A 47 -11.86 33.07 -18.92
CA TRP A 47 -11.34 32.38 -20.11
C TRP A 47 -11.52 33.20 -21.39
N ARG A 48 -10.44 33.32 -22.15
CA ARG A 48 -10.49 34.02 -23.45
C ARG A 48 -9.65 33.31 -24.50
N VAL A 49 -10.18 33.19 -25.71
CA VAL A 49 -9.42 32.76 -26.88
C VAL A 49 -9.02 34.01 -27.68
N ILE A 50 -7.72 34.17 -27.87
CA ILE A 50 -7.11 35.30 -28.57
C ILE A 50 -6.13 34.70 -29.58
N ASP A 51 -6.31 35.00 -30.86
CA ASP A 51 -5.49 34.48 -31.96
C ASP A 51 -5.33 32.95 -31.95
N GLY A 52 -6.42 32.24 -31.63
CA GLY A 52 -6.44 30.77 -31.54
C GLY A 52 -5.75 30.17 -30.30
N LYS A 53 -5.28 30.98 -29.38
CA LYS A 53 -4.67 30.54 -28.10
C LYS A 53 -5.62 30.86 -26.97
N THR A 54 -5.66 29.96 -25.99
CA THR A 54 -6.53 30.09 -24.80
C THR A 54 -5.77 30.66 -23.63
N TYR A 55 -6.33 31.70 -23.01
CA TYR A 55 -5.81 32.42 -21.85
C TYR A 55 -6.81 32.42 -20.72
N TYR A 56 -6.35 32.70 -19.51
CA TYR A 56 -7.20 33.02 -18.36
C TYR A 56 -6.72 34.31 -17.68
N PHE A 57 -7.66 35.17 -17.38
CA PHE A 57 -7.43 36.40 -16.64
C PHE A 57 -8.19 36.33 -15.32
N ASP A 58 -7.52 36.67 -14.21
CA ASP A 58 -8.14 36.66 -12.90
C ASP A 58 -9.21 37.76 -12.74
N TYR A 59 -9.83 37.82 -11.57
CA TYR A 59 -10.89 38.82 -11.31
C TYR A 59 -10.40 40.28 -11.34
N ASN A 60 -9.07 40.53 -11.28
CA ASN A 60 -8.46 41.85 -11.50
C ASN A 60 -8.08 42.09 -12.97
N GLY A 61 -8.32 41.12 -13.83
CA GLY A 61 -7.91 41.10 -15.22
C GLY A 61 -6.44 40.76 -15.44
N GLU A 62 -5.72 40.25 -14.43
CA GLU A 62 -4.32 39.87 -14.54
C GLU A 62 -4.17 38.51 -15.21
N MET A 63 -3.37 38.43 -16.29
CA MET A 63 -3.08 37.18 -16.98
C MET A 63 -2.34 36.20 -16.06
N VAL A 64 -2.79 34.98 -16.01
CA VAL A 64 -2.18 33.93 -15.16
C VAL A 64 -1.14 33.12 -15.96
N VAL A 65 -0.19 32.50 -15.22
CA VAL A 65 0.83 31.57 -15.72
C VAL A 65 1.03 30.41 -14.76
N GLY A 66 1.68 29.32 -15.20
CA GLY A 66 1.94 28.14 -14.39
C GLY A 66 0.66 27.38 -13.99
N TRP A 67 0.68 26.73 -12.85
CA TRP A 67 -0.43 25.93 -12.35
C TRP A 67 -1.53 26.81 -11.76
N GLN A 68 -2.76 26.63 -12.26
CA GLN A 68 -3.93 27.39 -11.84
C GLN A 68 -5.10 26.47 -11.47
N TYR A 69 -5.75 26.74 -10.33
CA TYR A 69 -6.96 26.04 -9.90
C TYR A 69 -8.17 26.94 -10.13
N ILE A 70 -8.79 26.81 -11.30
CA ILE A 70 -9.77 27.75 -11.83
C ILE A 70 -11.00 27.01 -12.37
N PRO A 71 -12.17 27.71 -12.49
CA PRO A 71 -13.37 27.13 -13.05
C PRO A 71 -13.14 26.62 -14.47
N MET A 72 -13.81 25.51 -14.83
CA MET A 72 -13.78 24.99 -16.20
C MET A 72 -14.30 26.03 -17.20
N PRO A 73 -13.74 26.08 -18.44
CA PRO A 73 -14.33 26.86 -19.51
C PRO A 73 -15.72 26.30 -19.88
N VAL A 74 -16.73 27.13 -19.90
CA VAL A 74 -18.10 26.74 -20.31
C VAL A 74 -18.28 27.05 -21.77
N LYS A 75 -18.44 26.01 -22.62
CA LYS A 75 -18.77 26.21 -24.06
C LYS A 75 -20.07 26.98 -24.20
N GLY A 76 -20.00 28.14 -24.84
CA GLY A 76 -21.16 28.90 -25.24
C GLY A 76 -21.68 29.99 -24.28
N TYR A 77 -20.98 30.20 -23.15
CA TYR A 77 -21.25 31.34 -22.28
C TYR A 77 -20.05 32.29 -22.31
N THR A 78 -20.27 33.53 -22.77
CA THR A 78 -19.43 34.67 -22.40
C THR A 78 -19.67 34.87 -20.89
N ILE A 79 -18.80 34.37 -20.07
CA ILE A 79 -18.87 34.61 -18.64
C ILE A 79 -18.37 36.04 -18.44
N GLY A 80 -19.33 36.98 -18.37
CA GLY A 80 -19.02 38.34 -17.93
C GLY A 80 -18.46 38.33 -16.49
N PRO A 81 -17.75 39.39 -16.10
CA PRO A 81 -17.16 39.48 -14.77
C PRO A 81 -18.22 39.23 -13.71
N TYR A 82 -18.01 38.26 -12.86
CA TYR A 82 -18.87 38.07 -11.67
C TYR A 82 -18.59 39.24 -10.71
N PRO A 83 -19.55 40.18 -10.54
CA PRO A 83 -19.38 41.23 -9.55
C PRO A 83 -19.38 40.55 -8.17
N ASN A 84 -18.31 40.80 -7.39
CA ASN A 84 -18.17 40.44 -5.96
C ASN A 84 -17.85 38.98 -5.61
N GLY A 85 -17.23 38.17 -6.52
CA GLY A 85 -16.76 36.82 -6.13
C GLY A 85 -17.86 35.85 -5.72
N ILE A 86 -19.12 36.12 -6.05
CA ILE A 86 -20.26 35.27 -5.75
C ILE A 86 -20.33 34.17 -6.80
N ARG A 87 -20.05 32.94 -6.38
CA ARG A 87 -20.29 31.74 -7.15
C ARG A 87 -21.78 31.57 -7.37
N LEU A 88 -22.25 31.62 -8.62
CA LEU A 88 -23.62 31.26 -8.93
C LEU A 88 -23.82 29.75 -8.70
N GLU A 89 -24.98 29.38 -8.16
CA GLU A 89 -25.39 27.98 -8.07
C GLU A 89 -25.33 27.36 -9.48
N GLY A 90 -24.53 26.25 -9.62
CA GLY A 90 -24.30 25.62 -10.92
C GLY A 90 -22.99 25.99 -11.63
N SER A 91 -22.15 26.86 -11.04
CA SER A 91 -20.80 27.11 -11.59
C SER A 91 -20.00 25.82 -11.65
N PRO A 92 -19.30 25.51 -12.77
CA PRO A 92 -18.49 24.30 -12.88
C PRO A 92 -17.41 24.25 -11.80
N MET A 93 -17.17 23.04 -11.26
CA MET A 93 -16.15 22.85 -10.23
C MET A 93 -14.78 23.27 -10.75
N PRO A 94 -13.97 24.00 -9.96
CA PRO A 94 -12.62 24.34 -10.38
C PRO A 94 -11.79 23.07 -10.59
N LYS A 95 -10.93 23.14 -11.60
CA LYS A 95 -9.93 22.11 -11.91
C LYS A 95 -8.54 22.74 -12.03
N TRP A 96 -7.51 21.91 -12.07
CA TRP A 96 -6.14 22.34 -12.30
C TRP A 96 -5.86 22.39 -13.79
N TYR A 97 -5.24 23.50 -14.24
CA TYR A 97 -4.76 23.75 -15.60
C TYR A 97 -3.32 24.28 -15.54
N TYR A 98 -2.59 24.08 -16.62
CA TYR A 98 -1.22 24.57 -16.75
C TYR A 98 -1.12 25.57 -17.89
N PHE A 99 -0.59 26.75 -17.60
CA PHE A 99 -0.32 27.82 -18.57
C PHE A 99 1.19 28.02 -18.69
N ASP A 100 1.69 28.22 -19.90
CA ASP A 100 3.11 28.52 -20.11
C ASP A 100 3.49 29.92 -19.58
N GLU A 101 4.75 30.28 -19.77
CA GLU A 101 5.29 31.59 -19.35
C GLU A 101 4.64 32.77 -20.08
N ASN A 102 4.03 32.54 -21.25
CA ASN A 102 3.31 33.53 -22.03
C ASN A 102 1.82 33.61 -21.69
N GLY A 103 1.36 32.84 -20.71
CA GLY A 103 -0.04 32.75 -20.28
C GLY A 103 -0.92 31.89 -21.19
N VAL A 104 -0.34 31.12 -22.11
CA VAL A 104 -1.10 30.24 -23.01
C VAL A 104 -1.41 28.92 -22.32
N LEU A 105 -2.70 28.54 -22.28
CA LEU A 105 -3.10 27.23 -21.82
C LEU A 105 -2.38 26.14 -22.61
N GLN A 106 -1.74 25.23 -21.89
CA GLN A 106 -1.18 24.04 -22.50
C GLN A 106 -2.25 22.98 -22.64
N GLU A 107 -2.62 22.65 -23.86
CA GLU A 107 -3.69 21.72 -24.21
C GLU A 107 -3.20 20.27 -24.15
N PHE A 108 -2.60 19.90 -23.02
CA PHE A 108 -2.12 18.55 -22.76
C PHE A 108 -3.28 17.55 -22.67
N VAL A 109 -3.06 16.34 -23.20
CA VAL A 109 -3.94 15.18 -23.07
C VAL A 109 -3.10 13.94 -22.87
N GLY A 110 -3.39 13.15 -21.83
CA GLY A 110 -2.59 11.99 -21.47
C GLY A 110 -1.44 12.33 -20.54
N TRP A 111 -0.36 11.55 -20.63
CA TRP A 111 0.82 11.67 -19.75
C TRP A 111 1.77 12.77 -20.20
N GLU A 112 2.14 13.61 -19.25
CA GLU A 112 3.14 14.67 -19.41
C GLU A 112 4.13 14.69 -18.28
N GLU A 113 5.40 14.94 -18.57
CA GLU A 113 6.45 15.15 -17.58
C GLU A 113 6.69 16.65 -17.44
N LEU A 114 6.28 17.21 -16.31
CA LEU A 114 6.31 18.62 -16.06
C LEU A 114 7.02 18.93 -14.73
N GLU A 115 7.32 20.21 -14.52
CA GLU A 115 7.82 20.71 -13.24
C GLU A 115 6.87 20.34 -12.10
N LEU A 116 7.44 19.84 -10.99
CA LEU A 116 6.67 19.49 -9.82
C LEU A 116 5.86 20.69 -9.33
N LYS A 117 4.56 20.51 -9.27
CA LYS A 117 3.59 21.50 -8.83
C LYS A 117 3.81 21.82 -7.35
N ASP A 118 4.36 22.97 -7.05
CA ASP A 118 4.64 23.45 -5.70
C ASP A 118 4.04 24.85 -5.43
N SER A 119 4.27 25.37 -4.24
CA SER A 119 3.76 26.68 -3.84
C SER A 119 4.44 27.86 -4.56
N LEU A 120 5.53 27.63 -5.30
CA LEU A 120 6.26 28.70 -6.01
C LEU A 120 5.67 28.94 -7.40
N THR A 121 5.10 27.88 -8.01
CA THR A 121 4.53 27.95 -9.37
C THR A 121 3.02 28.08 -9.36
N VAL A 122 2.35 27.76 -8.26
CA VAL A 122 0.88 27.77 -8.16
C VAL A 122 0.33 29.16 -7.91
N GLY A 123 -0.69 29.52 -8.68
CA GLY A 123 -1.40 30.80 -8.54
C GLY A 123 -0.61 32.02 -9.01
N LYS A 124 0.51 31.84 -9.73
CA LYS A 124 1.31 32.95 -10.27
C LYS A 124 0.60 33.67 -11.40
N LYS A 125 0.96 34.94 -11.53
CA LYS A 125 0.53 35.82 -12.59
C LYS A 125 1.73 36.19 -13.46
N HIS A 126 1.47 36.51 -14.73
CA HIS A 126 2.53 36.92 -15.61
C HIS A 126 3.25 38.18 -15.07
N GLY A 127 4.58 38.17 -15.10
CA GLY A 127 5.41 39.28 -14.59
C GLY A 127 5.75 39.22 -13.07
N GLU A 128 5.16 38.31 -12.31
CA GLU A 128 5.68 37.99 -10.98
C GLU A 128 7.02 37.24 -11.13
N GLY A 129 8.11 37.84 -10.66
CA GLY A 129 9.46 37.28 -10.74
C GLY A 129 9.46 35.82 -10.23
N TRP A 130 9.76 34.89 -11.10
CA TRP A 130 9.94 33.49 -10.75
C TRP A 130 11.43 33.16 -10.83
N GLU A 131 12.05 33.10 -9.66
CA GLU A 131 13.31 32.40 -9.53
C GLU A 131 12.98 30.97 -9.22
N GLY A 132 12.91 30.12 -10.24
CA GLY A 132 12.74 28.68 -10.09
C GLY A 132 13.83 28.08 -9.20
N PRO A 133 13.59 26.96 -8.53
CA PRO A 133 14.65 26.25 -7.85
C PRO A 133 15.76 25.90 -8.85
N GLU A 134 17.02 25.98 -8.43
CA GLU A 134 18.19 25.66 -9.27
C GLU A 134 18.14 24.24 -9.88
N VAL A 135 17.31 23.36 -9.34
CA VAL A 135 17.02 22.02 -9.86
C VAL A 135 15.51 21.85 -9.96
N LEU A 136 14.99 21.87 -11.17
CA LEU A 136 13.60 21.51 -11.46
C LEU A 136 13.37 20.05 -11.10
N LYS A 137 12.47 19.79 -10.17
CA LYS A 137 11.97 18.43 -9.90
C LYS A 137 10.85 18.17 -10.88
N LEU A 138 11.06 17.22 -11.79
CA LEU A 138 10.05 16.78 -12.72
C LEU A 138 9.16 15.69 -12.08
N ALA A 139 7.91 15.66 -12.48
CA ALA A 139 6.94 14.63 -12.12
C ALA A 139 6.05 14.32 -13.31
N TYR A 140 5.49 13.10 -13.32
CA TYR A 140 4.52 12.71 -14.33
C TYR A 140 3.12 13.10 -13.88
N TYR A 141 2.37 13.71 -14.79
CA TYR A 141 0.99 14.13 -14.64
C TYR A 141 0.14 13.53 -15.76
N TYR A 142 -1.16 13.43 -15.54
CA TYR A 142 -2.10 12.98 -16.55
C TYR A 142 -3.20 14.01 -16.73
N PHE A 143 -3.48 14.37 -17.98
CA PHE A 143 -4.50 15.34 -18.32
C PHE A 143 -5.68 14.66 -19.01
N ASP A 144 -6.90 15.00 -18.59
CA ASP A 144 -8.14 14.57 -19.23
C ASP A 144 -8.33 15.27 -20.60
N GLN A 145 -9.33 14.85 -21.37
CA GLN A 145 -9.63 15.41 -22.71
C GLN A 145 -10.01 16.91 -22.69
N ASP A 146 -10.36 17.44 -21.53
CA ASP A 146 -10.63 18.87 -21.32
C ASP A 146 -9.38 19.64 -20.84
N HIS A 147 -8.20 19.05 -21.01
CA HIS A 147 -6.89 19.61 -20.65
C HIS A 147 -6.71 19.83 -19.13
N SER A 148 -7.63 19.30 -18.33
CA SER A 148 -7.53 19.40 -16.86
C SER A 148 -6.75 18.24 -16.25
N LEU A 149 -6.05 18.55 -15.15
CA LEU A 149 -5.26 17.60 -14.41
C LEU A 149 -6.14 16.53 -13.75
N LYS A 150 -5.78 15.27 -13.95
CA LYS A 150 -6.34 14.10 -13.27
C LYS A 150 -5.78 13.93 -11.86
N THR A 151 -6.58 13.43 -10.93
CA THR A 151 -6.15 13.04 -9.57
C THR A 151 -6.84 11.74 -9.16
N GLY A 152 -6.25 11.02 -8.20
CA GLY A 152 -6.76 9.74 -7.72
C GLY A 152 -6.40 8.58 -8.64
N TRP A 153 -7.20 7.52 -8.61
CA TRP A 153 -6.96 6.33 -9.43
C TRP A 153 -7.20 6.59 -10.92
N LEU A 154 -6.25 6.16 -11.74
CA LEU A 154 -6.30 6.22 -13.20
C LEU A 154 -6.08 4.80 -13.77
N TYR A 155 -6.99 4.38 -14.63
CA TYR A 155 -6.80 3.18 -15.46
C TYR A 155 -6.43 3.59 -16.87
N ASP A 156 -5.19 3.28 -17.27
CA ASP A 156 -4.66 3.64 -18.58
C ASP A 156 -3.82 2.50 -19.15
N GLN A 157 -3.96 2.19 -20.42
CA GLN A 157 -3.24 1.13 -21.14
C GLN A 157 -3.19 -0.20 -20.36
N SER A 158 -4.33 -0.65 -19.81
CA SER A 158 -4.49 -1.87 -19.03
C SER A 158 -3.78 -1.89 -17.68
N ASN A 159 -3.32 -0.75 -17.19
CA ASN A 159 -2.63 -0.60 -15.91
C ASN A 159 -3.35 0.43 -15.01
N TRP A 160 -3.27 0.19 -13.71
CA TRP A 160 -3.72 1.15 -12.72
C TRP A 160 -2.56 2.00 -12.21
N TYR A 161 -2.81 3.30 -12.09
CA TYR A 161 -1.90 4.29 -11.52
C TYR A 161 -2.62 5.09 -10.45
N TYR A 162 -1.87 5.72 -9.56
CA TYR A 162 -2.43 6.65 -8.60
C TYR A 162 -1.76 8.01 -8.72
N LEU A 163 -2.59 9.02 -8.98
CA LEU A 163 -2.21 10.42 -9.05
C LEU A 163 -2.57 11.08 -7.72
N ALA A 164 -1.63 11.72 -7.08
CA ALA A 164 -1.81 12.27 -5.75
C ALA A 164 -3.06 13.16 -5.66
N LYS A 165 -3.82 13.03 -4.58
CA LYS A 165 -4.85 14.00 -4.22
C LYS A 165 -4.24 15.06 -3.32
N LYS A 166 -4.85 16.26 -3.30
CA LYS A 166 -4.44 17.31 -2.38
C LYS A 166 -4.49 16.80 -0.94
N GLY A 167 -3.36 16.85 -0.24
CA GLY A 167 -3.24 16.42 1.15
C GLY A 167 -2.78 14.97 1.38
N ASP A 168 -2.64 14.15 0.32
CA ASP A 168 -2.24 12.73 0.44
C ASP A 168 -0.84 12.52 1.06
N SER A 169 0.03 13.51 1.07
CA SER A 169 1.42 13.32 1.49
C SER A 169 1.89 14.16 2.67
N GLY A 170 1.00 14.88 3.33
CA GLY A 170 1.41 15.78 4.45
C GLY A 170 2.43 16.86 4.06
N ASN A 171 2.95 16.82 2.83
CA ASN A 171 3.83 17.80 2.21
C ASN A 171 3.00 18.78 1.37
N LYS A 172 3.58 19.93 1.09
CA LYS A 172 3.03 21.03 0.29
C LYS A 172 2.59 20.63 -1.14
N ASN A 173 2.60 19.33 -1.48
CA ASN A 173 2.20 18.81 -2.78
C ASN A 173 0.71 19.07 -3.00
N LEU A 174 0.43 19.78 -4.05
CA LEU A 174 -0.93 20.21 -4.41
C LEU A 174 -1.72 19.12 -5.14
N GLY A 175 -1.12 17.94 -5.31
CA GLY A 175 -1.70 16.78 -5.94
C GLY A 175 -1.51 16.74 -7.47
N GLY A 176 -1.87 15.62 -8.07
CA GLY A 176 -1.79 15.35 -9.51
C GLY A 176 -0.56 14.57 -9.94
N GLU A 177 0.53 14.62 -9.19
CA GLU A 177 1.74 13.87 -9.53
C GLU A 177 1.52 12.35 -9.41
N ARG A 178 2.08 11.58 -10.36
CA ARG A 178 2.09 10.11 -10.33
C ARG A 178 2.84 9.61 -9.10
N ARG A 179 2.18 8.78 -8.31
CA ARG A 179 2.77 8.18 -7.11
C ARG A 179 3.50 6.89 -7.44
N VAL A 180 4.50 6.59 -6.63
CA VAL A 180 5.28 5.35 -6.65
C VAL A 180 5.48 4.83 -5.23
N GLY A 181 5.82 3.54 -5.07
CA GLY A 181 6.00 2.93 -3.77
C GLY A 181 4.68 2.70 -3.02
N TRP A 182 4.74 2.68 -1.70
CA TRP A 182 3.57 2.48 -0.86
C TRP A 182 2.68 3.72 -0.80
N ILE A 183 1.38 3.52 -1.04
CA ILE A 183 0.35 4.53 -0.84
C ILE A 183 -0.80 3.98 0.01
N ASN A 184 -1.47 4.87 0.73
CA ASN A 184 -2.76 4.59 1.35
C ASN A 184 -3.79 5.55 0.75
N ASP A 185 -4.87 5.02 0.13
CA ASP A 185 -5.90 5.85 -0.51
C ASP A 185 -7.06 6.23 0.43
N GLY A 186 -6.92 5.90 1.73
CA GLY A 186 -7.93 6.06 2.76
C GLY A 186 -8.76 4.78 3.00
N SER A 187 -8.73 3.82 2.09
CA SER A 187 -9.43 2.53 2.23
C SER A 187 -8.47 1.36 2.47
N ALA A 188 -7.32 1.35 1.82
CA ALA A 188 -6.31 0.31 1.91
C ALA A 188 -4.91 0.81 1.54
N TRP A 189 -3.91 -0.03 1.83
CA TRP A 189 -2.56 0.16 1.33
C TRP A 189 -2.39 -0.53 -0.02
N TYR A 190 -1.65 0.13 -0.93
CA TYR A 190 -1.30 -0.35 -2.26
C TYR A 190 0.19 -0.13 -2.49
N TYR A 191 0.77 -0.94 -3.36
CA TYR A 191 2.15 -0.72 -3.81
C TYR A 191 2.18 -0.44 -5.30
N LEU A 192 2.77 0.69 -5.64
CA LEU A 192 2.99 1.13 -7.01
C LEU A 192 4.46 0.91 -7.34
N ASP A 193 4.73 0.34 -8.51
CA ASP A 193 6.09 0.10 -8.98
C ASP A 193 6.93 1.38 -8.90
N SER A 194 8.17 1.26 -8.42
CA SER A 194 9.03 2.42 -8.12
C SER A 194 9.49 3.20 -9.35
N GLU A 195 9.48 2.57 -10.51
CA GLU A 195 9.91 3.18 -11.78
C GLU A 195 8.71 3.60 -12.62
N THR A 196 7.79 2.67 -12.82
CA THR A 196 6.66 2.86 -13.75
C THR A 196 5.44 3.47 -13.10
N GLY A 197 5.29 3.39 -11.76
CA GLY A 197 4.08 3.79 -11.03
C GLY A 197 2.90 2.83 -11.20
N ILE A 198 3.08 1.69 -11.88
CA ILE A 198 2.01 0.70 -12.10
C ILE A 198 1.66 0.01 -10.78
N MET A 199 0.37 -0.06 -10.46
CA MET A 199 -0.15 -0.77 -9.30
C MET A 199 0.22 -2.26 -9.37
N GLN A 200 0.80 -2.76 -8.31
CA GLN A 200 1.25 -4.14 -8.21
C GLN A 200 0.17 -5.05 -7.61
N THR A 201 0.21 -6.35 -7.99
CA THR A 201 -0.66 -7.41 -7.48
C THR A 201 0.14 -8.67 -7.22
N GLY A 202 -0.42 -9.63 -6.44
CA GLY A 202 0.22 -10.89 -6.09
C GLY A 202 1.32 -10.74 -5.05
N TRP A 203 2.16 -11.76 -4.94
CA TRP A 203 3.30 -11.77 -4.02
C TRP A 203 4.39 -10.82 -4.48
N LYS A 204 4.84 -9.97 -3.54
CA LYS A 204 5.94 -9.00 -3.76
C LYS A 204 6.94 -9.05 -2.63
N GLN A 205 8.21 -9.17 -2.99
CA GLN A 205 9.30 -8.99 -2.05
C GLN A 205 9.78 -7.53 -2.13
N LEU A 206 9.65 -6.82 -1.02
CA LEU A 206 10.05 -5.42 -0.90
C LEU A 206 11.09 -5.32 0.21
N GLY A 207 12.34 -5.11 -0.17
CA GLY A 207 13.47 -5.28 0.73
C GLY A 207 13.60 -6.74 1.15
N ASN A 208 13.63 -7.00 2.47
CA ASN A 208 13.72 -8.35 3.05
C ASN A 208 12.37 -8.91 3.49
N LYS A 209 11.25 -8.28 3.12
CA LYS A 209 9.89 -8.67 3.54
C LYS A 209 9.03 -9.04 2.36
N TRP A 210 8.16 -10.03 2.55
CA TRP A 210 7.16 -10.44 1.58
C TRP A 210 5.80 -9.86 1.95
N TYR A 211 5.05 -9.45 0.92
CA TYR A 211 3.70 -8.92 1.00
C TYR A 211 2.82 -9.60 -0.05
N TYR A 212 1.53 -9.67 0.21
CA TYR A 212 0.57 -10.08 -0.79
C TYR A 212 -0.39 -8.94 -1.11
N LEU A 213 -0.45 -8.58 -2.39
CA LEU A 213 -1.36 -7.58 -2.93
C LEU A 213 -2.48 -8.30 -3.68
N ARG A 214 -3.71 -8.09 -3.27
CA ARG A 214 -4.90 -8.75 -3.86
C ARG A 214 -5.02 -8.38 -5.34
N SER A 215 -5.91 -9.04 -6.09
CA SER A 215 -6.22 -8.67 -7.48
C SER A 215 -6.73 -7.24 -7.62
N SER A 216 -7.31 -6.67 -6.56
CA SER A 216 -7.68 -5.25 -6.48
C SER A 216 -6.51 -4.31 -6.23
N GLY A 217 -5.28 -4.82 -6.04
CA GLY A 217 -4.10 -4.08 -5.58
C GLY A 217 -4.00 -3.89 -4.07
N ALA A 218 -5.09 -4.07 -3.33
CA ALA A 218 -5.12 -3.85 -1.88
C ALA A 218 -4.21 -4.84 -1.13
N MET A 219 -3.37 -4.34 -0.23
CA MET A 219 -2.50 -5.15 0.62
C MET A 219 -3.34 -6.08 1.51
N ALA A 220 -3.00 -7.36 1.50
CA ALA A 220 -3.62 -8.34 2.38
C ALA A 220 -3.01 -8.28 3.79
N THR A 221 -3.83 -8.55 4.80
CA THR A 221 -3.44 -8.69 6.20
C THR A 221 -4.16 -9.87 6.82
N GLY A 222 -3.64 -10.41 7.94
CA GLY A 222 -4.21 -11.56 8.62
C GLY A 222 -3.94 -12.88 7.89
N TRP A 223 -4.79 -13.86 8.14
CA TRP A 223 -4.72 -15.14 7.45
C TRP A 223 -5.09 -15.01 5.97
N TYR A 224 -4.22 -15.50 5.13
CA TYR A 224 -4.41 -15.51 3.67
C TYR A 224 -4.14 -16.91 3.12
N GLN A 225 -5.04 -17.39 2.27
CA GLN A 225 -4.90 -18.68 1.59
C GLN A 225 -4.56 -18.48 0.12
N ASP A 226 -3.43 -19.06 -0.29
CA ASP A 226 -3.02 -19.11 -1.69
C ASP A 226 -3.01 -20.57 -2.15
N GLY A 227 -3.93 -20.91 -3.03
CA GLY A 227 -4.22 -22.30 -3.38
C GLY A 227 -4.62 -23.11 -2.15
N SER A 228 -3.85 -24.15 -1.81
CA SER A 228 -4.06 -24.98 -0.62
C SER A 228 -3.24 -24.55 0.59
N THR A 229 -2.40 -23.53 0.45
CA THR A 229 -1.43 -23.11 1.47
C THR A 229 -1.90 -21.87 2.23
N TRP A 230 -1.84 -21.93 3.56
CA TRP A 230 -2.12 -20.79 4.41
C TRP A 230 -0.87 -20.04 4.79
N TYR A 231 -0.99 -18.71 4.82
CA TYR A 231 0.02 -17.74 5.23
C TYR A 231 -0.57 -16.81 6.27
N TYR A 232 0.27 -16.19 7.08
CA TYR A 232 -0.14 -15.11 7.96
C TYR A 232 0.63 -13.84 7.65
N LEU A 233 -0.11 -12.80 7.32
CA LEU A 233 0.37 -11.46 7.01
C LEU A 233 0.10 -10.57 8.21
N ASP A 234 1.08 -9.82 8.67
CA ASP A 234 0.94 -8.95 9.84
C ASP A 234 -0.30 -8.06 9.72
N ASN A 235 -1.13 -8.02 10.77
CA ASN A 235 -2.38 -7.27 10.74
C ASN A 235 -2.21 -5.75 10.57
N LYS A 236 -1.04 -5.22 10.95
CA LYS A 236 -0.74 -3.79 10.87
C LYS A 236 0.10 -3.45 9.64
N ASN A 237 1.15 -4.21 9.43
CA ASN A 237 2.18 -3.88 8.44
C ASN A 237 2.03 -4.68 7.14
N GLY A 238 1.25 -5.77 7.11
CA GLY A 238 1.05 -6.63 5.95
C GLY A 238 2.22 -7.56 5.61
N ASP A 239 3.34 -7.50 6.34
CA ASP A 239 4.50 -8.35 6.07
C ASP A 239 4.24 -9.82 6.48
N MET A 240 4.64 -10.74 5.62
CA MET A 240 4.51 -12.19 5.83
C MET A 240 5.31 -12.65 7.05
N LYS A 241 4.65 -13.36 7.97
CA LYS A 241 5.27 -13.91 9.17
C LYS A 241 5.88 -15.29 8.91
N THR A 242 6.90 -15.61 9.71
CA THR A 242 7.58 -16.92 9.75
C THR A 242 7.86 -17.32 11.20
N GLY A 243 8.15 -18.60 11.42
CA GLY A 243 8.42 -19.13 12.75
C GLY A 243 7.15 -19.28 13.61
N TRP A 244 7.34 -19.43 14.92
CA TRP A 244 6.24 -19.56 15.87
C TRP A 244 5.46 -18.25 16.03
N GLN A 245 4.12 -18.33 15.89
CA GLN A 245 3.21 -17.21 16.03
C GLN A 245 2.08 -17.56 17.00
N TYR A 246 1.80 -16.67 17.95
CA TYR A 246 0.64 -16.79 18.84
C TYR A 246 -0.51 -15.91 18.34
N LEU A 247 -1.53 -16.54 17.78
CA LEU A 247 -2.60 -15.85 17.04
C LEU A 247 -3.97 -16.36 17.52
N GLY A 248 -4.82 -15.48 18.01
CA GLY A 248 -6.18 -15.85 18.44
C GLY A 248 -6.20 -16.91 19.53
N ASN A 249 -5.30 -16.83 20.53
CA ASN A 249 -5.12 -17.78 21.64
C ASN A 249 -4.53 -19.15 21.26
N ASN A 250 -4.03 -19.32 20.04
CA ASN A 250 -3.38 -20.56 19.61
C ASN A 250 -1.98 -20.30 19.07
N TRP A 251 -1.09 -21.27 19.20
CA TRP A 251 0.21 -21.28 18.58
C TRP A 251 0.14 -21.93 17.21
N TYR A 252 0.85 -21.31 16.24
CA TYR A 252 1.04 -21.80 14.87
C TYR A 252 2.52 -21.74 14.52
N TYR A 253 2.94 -22.61 13.63
CA TYR A 253 4.29 -22.51 13.06
C TYR A 253 4.19 -22.20 11.55
N LEU A 254 4.84 -21.11 11.15
CA LEU A 254 4.97 -20.70 9.76
C LEU A 254 6.39 -21.00 9.28
N ARG A 255 6.51 -21.80 8.26
CA ARG A 255 7.82 -22.21 7.71
C ARG A 255 8.60 -20.98 7.21
N SER A 256 9.88 -21.15 6.88
CA SER A 256 10.70 -20.07 6.27
C SER A 256 10.11 -19.54 4.96
N SER A 257 9.34 -20.35 4.24
CA SER A 257 8.55 -19.95 3.07
C SER A 257 7.28 -19.15 3.41
N GLY A 258 6.95 -18.96 4.69
CA GLY A 258 5.68 -18.39 5.18
C GLY A 258 4.54 -19.40 5.28
N ALA A 259 4.66 -20.58 4.67
CA ALA A 259 3.61 -21.59 4.65
C ALA A 259 3.31 -22.12 6.06
N MET A 260 2.02 -22.15 6.45
CA MET A 260 1.58 -22.74 7.72
C MET A 260 1.92 -24.24 7.75
N ALA A 261 2.58 -24.67 8.81
CA ALA A 261 2.86 -26.08 9.05
C ALA A 261 1.62 -26.79 9.61
N THR A 262 1.46 -28.05 9.25
CA THR A 262 0.43 -28.98 9.78
C THR A 262 1.07 -30.34 10.05
N GLY A 263 0.44 -31.16 10.90
CA GLY A 263 0.94 -32.46 11.27
C GLY A 263 2.13 -32.40 12.21
N TRP A 264 2.91 -33.47 12.22
CA TRP A 264 4.13 -33.53 13.02
C TRP A 264 5.19 -32.56 12.49
N TYR A 265 5.69 -31.74 13.40
CA TYR A 265 6.73 -30.75 13.12
C TYR A 265 7.86 -30.85 14.14
N GLN A 266 9.10 -30.88 13.67
CA GLN A 266 10.29 -30.91 14.52
C GLN A 266 10.98 -29.54 14.50
N ASP A 267 11.15 -28.96 15.68
CA ASP A 267 11.92 -27.75 15.90
C ASP A 267 13.13 -28.09 16.79
N GLY A 268 14.32 -28.05 16.21
CA GLY A 268 15.53 -28.56 16.84
C GLY A 268 15.39 -30.04 17.16
N SER A 269 15.49 -30.40 18.45
CA SER A 269 15.31 -31.80 18.96
C SER A 269 13.89 -32.09 19.42
N THR A 270 12.98 -31.10 19.39
CA THR A 270 11.65 -31.20 19.98
C THR A 270 10.58 -31.42 18.90
N TRP A 271 9.71 -32.38 19.12
CA TRP A 271 8.57 -32.64 18.27
C TRP A 271 7.31 -31.96 18.79
N TYR A 272 6.51 -31.43 17.86
CA TYR A 272 5.22 -30.79 18.08
C TYR A 272 4.19 -31.41 17.13
N TYR A 273 2.93 -31.33 17.49
CA TYR A 273 1.85 -31.68 16.56
C TYR A 273 0.96 -30.46 16.31
N LEU A 274 0.87 -30.10 15.05
CA LEU A 274 0.04 -29.02 14.54
C LEU A 274 -1.18 -29.64 13.88
N ASP A 275 -2.38 -29.18 14.21
CA ASP A 275 -3.61 -29.73 13.67
C ASP A 275 -3.56 -29.81 12.12
N ASN A 276 -3.94 -30.96 11.58
CA ASN A 276 -3.85 -31.20 10.13
C ASN A 276 -4.76 -30.27 9.30
N LYS A 277 -5.82 -29.75 9.91
CA LYS A 277 -6.81 -28.90 9.22
C LYS A 277 -6.56 -27.43 9.52
N ASN A 278 -6.38 -27.09 10.78
CA ASN A 278 -6.36 -25.73 11.27
C ASN A 278 -4.94 -25.19 11.52
N GLY A 279 -3.93 -26.07 11.65
CA GLY A 279 -2.54 -25.69 11.91
C GLY A 279 -2.24 -25.29 13.36
N ASP A 280 -3.22 -25.27 14.26
CA ASP A 280 -3.02 -24.90 15.66
C ASP A 280 -2.25 -26.00 16.43
N MET A 281 -1.31 -25.59 17.27
CA MET A 281 -0.49 -26.49 18.08
C MET A 281 -1.35 -27.22 19.11
N LYS A 282 -1.27 -28.54 19.13
CA LYS A 282 -1.99 -29.38 20.08
C LYS A 282 -1.22 -29.55 21.38
N THR A 283 -1.96 -29.79 22.47
CA THR A 283 -1.45 -30.09 23.81
C THR A 283 -2.27 -31.20 24.44
N GLY A 284 -1.74 -31.84 25.51
CA GLY A 284 -2.40 -32.95 26.19
C GLY A 284 -2.37 -34.25 25.39
N TRP A 285 -3.23 -35.18 25.77
CA TRP A 285 -3.33 -36.47 25.11
C TRP A 285 -3.92 -36.37 23.71
N GLN A 286 -3.23 -36.94 22.71
CA GLN A 286 -3.62 -36.93 21.31
C GLN A 286 -3.60 -38.35 20.74
N TYR A 287 -4.70 -38.75 20.06
CA TYR A 287 -4.78 -40.02 19.33
C TYR A 287 -4.53 -39.78 17.84
N LEU A 288 -3.34 -40.15 17.37
CA LEU A 288 -2.85 -39.81 16.04
C LEU A 288 -2.33 -41.08 15.34
N GLY A 289 -2.86 -41.40 14.17
CA GLY A 289 -2.42 -42.58 13.40
C GLY A 289 -2.54 -43.89 14.19
N ASN A 290 -3.63 -44.10 14.93
CA ASN A 290 -3.92 -45.25 15.77
C ASN A 290 -2.98 -45.41 16.98
N LYS A 291 -2.33 -44.33 17.43
CA LYS A 291 -1.45 -44.32 18.57
C LYS A 291 -1.70 -43.10 19.48
N TRP A 292 -1.52 -43.25 20.76
CA TRP A 292 -1.61 -42.19 21.73
C TRP A 292 -0.26 -41.52 21.94
N TYR A 293 -0.28 -40.20 22.07
CA TYR A 293 0.86 -39.32 22.37
C TYR A 293 0.46 -38.34 23.45
N TYR A 294 1.42 -37.88 24.24
CA TYR A 294 1.19 -36.78 25.15
C TYR A 294 2.05 -35.58 24.79
N LEU A 295 1.39 -34.43 24.58
CA LEU A 295 2.01 -33.15 24.26
C LEU A 295 1.89 -32.26 25.50
N ARG A 296 3.00 -31.76 25.98
CA ARG A 296 3.03 -30.87 27.15
C ARG A 296 2.25 -29.58 26.90
N SER A 297 2.03 -28.78 27.96
CA SER A 297 1.42 -27.44 27.81
C SER A 297 2.22 -26.53 26.89
N SER A 298 3.53 -26.74 26.73
CA SER A 298 4.39 -26.09 25.76
C SER A 298 4.23 -26.60 24.31
N GLY A 299 3.41 -27.62 24.09
CA GLY A 299 3.27 -28.35 22.81
C GLY A 299 4.33 -29.44 22.61
N ALA A 300 5.39 -29.47 23.38
CA ALA A 300 6.48 -30.44 23.22
C ALA A 300 6.02 -31.88 23.45
N MET A 301 6.32 -32.80 22.52
CA MET A 301 6.03 -34.22 22.65
C MET A 301 6.81 -34.79 23.81
N THR A 302 6.14 -35.55 24.67
CA THR A 302 6.75 -36.26 25.82
C THR A 302 7.28 -37.61 25.37
N THR A 303 8.44 -38.00 25.91
CA THR A 303 9.01 -39.35 25.77
C THR A 303 9.44 -39.84 27.14
N GLY A 304 9.55 -41.16 27.31
CA GLY A 304 9.90 -41.78 28.58
C GLY A 304 8.73 -41.83 29.58
N TRP A 305 9.05 -41.92 30.85
CA TRP A 305 8.05 -41.97 31.91
C TRP A 305 7.30 -40.65 32.08
N TYR A 306 5.99 -40.72 32.13
CA TYR A 306 5.11 -39.59 32.35
C TYR A 306 4.02 -39.95 33.38
N GLN A 307 3.81 -39.03 34.33
CA GLN A 307 2.76 -39.17 35.34
C GLN A 307 1.63 -38.15 35.05
N ASP A 308 0.41 -38.68 34.91
CA ASP A 308 -0.80 -37.89 34.79
C ASP A 308 -1.69 -38.16 36.02
N GLY A 309 -1.82 -37.17 36.87
CA GLY A 309 -2.45 -37.36 38.17
C GLY A 309 -1.67 -38.42 39.02
N SER A 310 -2.35 -39.51 39.39
CA SER A 310 -1.76 -40.64 40.10
C SER A 310 -1.29 -41.79 39.21
N THR A 311 -1.50 -41.67 37.89
CA THR A 311 -1.25 -42.76 36.94
C THR A 311 0.02 -42.52 36.15
N TRP A 312 0.85 -43.57 36.07
CA TRP A 312 2.07 -43.58 35.29
C TRP A 312 1.83 -44.17 33.91
N TYR A 313 2.47 -43.58 32.92
CA TYR A 313 2.49 -43.98 31.50
C TYR A 313 3.92 -44.04 31.01
N TYR A 314 4.18 -44.82 29.99
CA TYR A 314 5.47 -44.80 29.30
C TYR A 314 5.29 -44.44 27.83
N LEU A 315 5.85 -43.30 27.43
CA LEU A 315 5.91 -42.83 26.04
C LEU A 315 7.23 -43.32 25.44
N ASN A 316 7.19 -44.02 24.33
CA ASN A 316 8.35 -44.61 23.71
C ASN A 316 9.46 -43.56 23.51
N ALA A 317 10.67 -43.87 23.96
CA ALA A 317 11.80 -42.94 23.95
C ALA A 317 12.21 -42.48 22.53
N SER A 318 11.95 -43.30 21.49
CA SER A 318 12.35 -43.01 20.13
C SER A 318 11.31 -42.19 19.32
N ASN A 319 10.02 -42.44 19.59
CA ASN A 319 8.94 -41.85 18.72
C ASN A 319 7.76 -41.31 19.51
N GLY A 320 7.75 -41.38 20.85
CA GLY A 320 6.75 -40.77 21.73
C GLY A 320 5.39 -41.50 21.79
N ASP A 321 5.18 -42.62 21.09
CA ASP A 321 3.93 -43.38 21.20
C ASP A 321 3.79 -44.07 22.55
N MET A 322 2.57 -44.04 23.11
CA MET A 322 2.25 -44.67 24.40
C MET A 322 2.39 -46.17 24.31
N LYS A 323 3.11 -46.76 25.23
CA LYS A 323 3.25 -48.22 25.38
C LYS A 323 2.03 -48.84 26.02
N THR A 324 1.67 -50.04 25.53
CA THR A 324 0.67 -50.97 26.09
C THR A 324 1.22 -52.40 26.07
N GLY A 325 0.72 -53.28 26.91
CA GLY A 325 1.25 -54.64 27.09
C GLY A 325 2.59 -54.68 27.80
N TRP A 326 3.34 -55.77 27.62
CA TRP A 326 4.67 -55.94 28.20
C TRP A 326 5.73 -55.15 27.43
N PHE A 327 6.57 -54.42 28.11
CA PHE A 327 7.72 -53.68 27.53
C PHE A 327 8.89 -53.57 28.50
N GLN A 328 10.08 -53.35 28.00
CA GLN A 328 11.32 -53.29 28.78
C GLN A 328 11.89 -51.84 28.75
N VAL A 329 12.32 -51.40 29.93
CA VAL A 329 13.04 -50.12 30.10
C VAL A 329 14.25 -50.37 30.99
N ASN A 330 15.43 -50.01 30.49
CA ASN A 330 16.72 -50.19 31.22
C ASN A 330 16.93 -51.58 31.85
N GLY A 331 16.45 -52.62 31.15
CA GLY A 331 16.59 -54.00 31.62
C GLY A 331 15.44 -54.53 32.48
N ASN A 332 14.58 -53.68 33.00
CA ASN A 332 13.40 -54.07 33.80
C ASN A 332 12.15 -54.21 32.92
N TRP A 333 11.34 -55.20 33.20
CA TRP A 333 10.08 -55.42 32.53
C TRP A 333 8.92 -54.72 33.26
N TYR A 334 8.02 -54.14 32.46
CA TYR A 334 6.82 -53.41 32.90
C TYR A 334 5.62 -53.86 32.08
N TYR A 335 4.45 -53.68 32.65
CA TYR A 335 3.20 -53.90 31.93
C TYR A 335 2.33 -52.66 32.00
N ALA A 336 1.82 -52.20 30.84
CA ALA A 336 0.79 -51.18 30.77
C ALA A 336 -0.49 -51.75 30.19
N TYR A 337 -1.62 -51.42 30.82
CA TYR A 337 -2.95 -51.81 30.35
C TYR A 337 -3.24 -51.22 28.96
N SER A 338 -4.35 -51.68 28.33
CA SER A 338 -4.80 -51.10 27.05
C SER A 338 -5.07 -49.57 27.12
N SER A 339 -5.36 -49.06 28.30
CA SER A 339 -5.45 -47.62 28.60
C SER A 339 -4.10 -46.91 28.64
N GLY A 340 -3.00 -47.62 28.59
CA GLY A 340 -1.62 -47.11 28.84
C GLY A 340 -1.21 -47.02 30.31
N ALA A 341 -2.15 -47.18 31.25
CA ALA A 341 -1.86 -47.07 32.67
C ALA A 341 -0.90 -48.20 33.10
N LEU A 342 0.16 -47.83 33.80
CA LEU A 342 1.15 -48.77 34.38
C LEU A 342 0.46 -49.68 35.40
N ALA A 343 0.62 -51.00 35.24
CA ALA A 343 0.24 -51.94 36.26
C ALA A 343 1.22 -51.89 37.44
N VAL A 344 0.69 -51.76 38.66
CA VAL A 344 1.47 -51.72 39.89
C VAL A 344 0.84 -52.61 40.98
N ASN A 345 1.65 -53.24 41.84
CA ASN A 345 1.18 -54.13 42.91
C ASN A 345 0.11 -55.16 42.46
N THR A 346 0.35 -55.78 41.33
CA THR A 346 -0.64 -56.72 40.78
C THR A 346 0.02 -57.84 39.99
N THR A 347 -0.73 -58.89 39.70
CA THR A 347 -0.31 -60.00 38.83
C THR A 347 -0.96 -59.88 37.47
N VAL A 348 -0.15 -59.89 36.39
CA VAL A 348 -0.58 -59.85 34.99
C VAL A 348 0.03 -61.05 34.27
N ASP A 349 -0.78 -61.85 33.62
CA ASP A 349 -0.37 -63.05 32.88
C ASP A 349 0.46 -64.02 33.71
N GLY A 350 0.20 -64.07 35.06
CA GLY A 350 0.97 -64.89 36.00
C GLY A 350 2.27 -64.29 36.54
N TYR A 351 2.60 -63.07 36.11
CA TYR A 351 3.81 -62.34 36.53
C TYR A 351 3.44 -61.20 37.49
N TYR A 352 4.09 -61.14 38.68
CA TYR A 352 3.81 -60.07 39.64
C TYR A 352 4.65 -58.81 39.32
N VAL A 353 4.01 -57.65 39.29
CA VAL A 353 4.70 -56.35 39.21
C VAL A 353 4.61 -55.62 40.56
N ASN A 354 5.70 -55.05 40.99
CA ASN A 354 5.85 -54.39 42.31
C ASN A 354 5.19 -52.99 42.31
N TYR A 355 5.38 -52.25 43.38
CA TYR A 355 4.84 -50.88 43.54
C TYR A 355 5.44 -49.86 42.54
N ASN A 356 6.63 -50.15 41.99
CA ASN A 356 7.24 -49.38 40.90
C ASN A 356 6.75 -49.81 39.49
N GLY A 357 5.94 -50.86 39.43
CA GLY A 357 5.51 -51.48 38.17
C GLY A 357 6.52 -52.44 37.56
N GLU A 358 7.63 -52.74 38.24
CA GLU A 358 8.67 -53.66 37.76
C GLU A 358 8.28 -55.08 38.00
N TRP A 359 8.43 -55.93 36.99
CA TRP A 359 8.31 -57.35 37.19
C TRP A 359 9.43 -57.88 38.10
N ILE A 360 9.02 -58.61 39.08
CA ILE A 360 9.94 -59.31 40.00
C ILE A 360 9.71 -60.81 39.94
N GLN A 361 10.79 -61.59 39.96
CA GLN A 361 10.73 -63.05 40.00
C GLN A 361 10.24 -63.52 41.36
#